data_2bcef15e705645c9a7829bfb4eafa3f3
#
_entry.id   2bcef15e705645c9a7829bfb4eafa3f3
#
_cell.length_a   1.000
_cell.length_b   1.000
_cell.length_c   1.000
_cell.angle_alpha   90.00
_cell.angle_beta   90.00
_cell.angle_gamma   90.00
#
_symmetry.space_group_name_H-M   'P 1'
#
loop_
_entity.id
_entity.type
_entity.pdbx_description
1 polymer ?
#
loop_
_entity_poly.entity_id
_entity_poly.type
_entity_poly.pdbx_seq_one_letter_code
_entity_poly.pdbx_strand_id
1 'polypeptide(L)'
;GVPVELVVAAPERYGTALVRATGSAAYVAALEPLPDAPTEAGVYAALGLPFVPPELREEPFAGAPPALVEPGDVRGDLHCHTTWSDGRASVEEMGRAARDRGYEYVAICDHTPAVGAVRGLTADDVRRQAEEIAAANEVLAPFRVLRGIECDILPDGRLDLPDDVLAELDWVQASVHGGQRMPGGEMTKRVEEALRNPHVRCLSHPTGRYINRRPENALDLERTFEVALETGVALEVNGLPLRLDLSGDHVRDALRAGVRIVCSTDAHSVRGLGNMPFSVMTARRGWATAADVVNTRPLRSVLARDR
;
A
#
# COMPACT_ATOMS: atom_id res chain seq x y z
N GLY A 1 16.17 9.60 -22.43
CA GLY A 1 15.49 10.76 -21.82
C GLY A 1 14.03 10.44 -21.62
N VAL A 2 13.39 11.09 -20.66
CA VAL A 2 11.93 11.01 -20.48
C VAL A 2 11.33 12.10 -21.35
N PRO A 3 10.32 11.81 -22.20
CA PRO A 3 9.61 12.84 -22.94
C PRO A 3 8.86 13.76 -21.97
N VAL A 4 8.95 15.05 -22.18
CA VAL A 4 8.25 16.07 -21.39
C VAL A 4 7.43 16.92 -22.35
N GLU A 5 6.14 17.05 -22.08
CA GLU A 5 5.25 17.96 -22.79
C GLU A 5 4.94 19.17 -21.90
N LEU A 6 5.05 20.37 -22.45
CA LEU A 6 4.69 21.61 -21.78
C LEU A 6 3.47 22.24 -22.46
N VAL A 7 2.34 22.24 -21.78
CA VAL A 7 1.11 22.89 -22.24
C VAL A 7 1.00 24.27 -21.58
N VAL A 8 0.93 25.31 -22.40
CA VAL A 8 0.73 26.70 -21.96
C VAL A 8 -0.73 27.09 -22.18
N ALA A 9 -1.40 27.58 -21.16
CA ALA A 9 -2.79 28.04 -21.25
C ALA A 9 -2.95 29.42 -20.64
N ALA A 10 -3.87 30.22 -21.20
CA ALA A 10 -4.29 31.48 -20.62
C ALA A 10 -4.99 31.23 -19.28
N PRO A 11 -4.89 32.13 -18.28
CA PRO A 11 -5.45 31.90 -16.94
C PRO A 11 -6.93 31.50 -16.96
N GLU A 12 -7.74 32.11 -17.81
CA GLU A 12 -9.17 31.81 -17.95
C GLU A 12 -9.49 30.43 -18.54
N ARG A 13 -8.49 29.76 -19.14
CA ARG A 13 -8.59 28.41 -19.74
C ARG A 13 -7.76 27.36 -19.00
N TYR A 14 -7.12 27.74 -17.90
CA TYR A 14 -6.17 26.87 -17.22
C TYR A 14 -6.83 25.57 -16.71
N GLY A 15 -8.03 25.68 -16.11
CA GLY A 15 -8.79 24.52 -15.67
C GLY A 15 -9.18 23.58 -16.81
N THR A 16 -9.56 24.15 -17.97
CA THR A 16 -9.87 23.36 -19.18
C THR A 16 -8.63 22.63 -19.70
N ALA A 17 -7.48 23.30 -19.69
CA ALA A 17 -6.21 22.66 -20.08
C ALA A 17 -5.82 21.53 -19.12
N LEU A 18 -6.04 21.70 -17.81
CA LEU A 18 -5.79 20.65 -16.83
C LEU A 18 -6.69 19.42 -17.04
N VAL A 19 -8.00 19.62 -17.28
CA VAL A 19 -8.91 18.50 -17.57
C VAL A 19 -8.45 17.73 -18.81
N ARG A 20 -8.03 18.43 -19.88
CA ARG A 20 -7.48 17.80 -21.09
C ARG A 20 -6.18 17.05 -20.84
N ALA A 21 -5.28 17.62 -20.03
CA ALA A 21 -3.96 17.04 -19.77
C ALA A 21 -4.01 15.86 -18.80
N THR A 22 -5.05 15.75 -17.96
CA THR A 22 -5.17 14.72 -16.92
C THR A 22 -6.21 13.64 -17.23
N GLY A 23 -7.08 13.87 -18.20
CA GLY A 23 -8.06 12.89 -18.66
C GLY A 23 -7.52 12.04 -19.82
N SER A 24 -7.95 10.77 -19.90
CA SER A 24 -7.73 9.96 -21.09
C SER A 24 -8.43 10.59 -22.31
N ALA A 25 -8.01 10.22 -23.52
CA ALA A 25 -8.64 10.69 -24.75
C ALA A 25 -10.15 10.36 -24.78
N ALA A 26 -10.54 9.15 -24.30
CA ALA A 26 -11.92 8.71 -24.24
C ALA A 26 -12.74 9.53 -23.23
N TYR A 27 -12.16 9.79 -22.05
CA TYR A 27 -12.78 10.60 -21.02
C TYR A 27 -13.03 12.03 -21.48
N VAL A 28 -12.00 12.68 -22.06
CA VAL A 28 -12.11 14.05 -22.58
C VAL A 28 -13.14 14.14 -23.70
N ALA A 29 -13.13 13.20 -24.64
CA ALA A 29 -14.09 13.19 -25.75
C ALA A 29 -15.55 13.06 -25.29
N ALA A 30 -15.81 12.36 -24.19
CA ALA A 30 -17.14 12.24 -23.59
C ALA A 30 -17.64 13.54 -22.95
N LEU A 31 -16.74 14.47 -22.61
CA LEU A 31 -17.08 15.78 -22.03
C LEU A 31 -17.17 16.92 -23.06
N GLU A 32 -16.76 16.68 -24.31
CA GLU A 32 -16.75 17.74 -25.34
C GLU A 32 -18.16 18.22 -25.73
N PRO A 33 -18.35 19.54 -26.02
CA PRO A 33 -17.32 20.58 -25.97
C PRO A 33 -17.01 21.04 -24.54
N LEU A 34 -15.72 21.10 -24.19
CA LEU A 34 -15.29 21.59 -22.88
C LEU A 34 -15.40 23.14 -22.81
N PRO A 35 -16.08 23.67 -21.79
CA PRO A 35 -16.15 25.11 -21.56
C PRO A 35 -14.80 25.69 -21.13
N ASP A 36 -14.53 26.94 -21.44
CA ASP A 36 -13.40 27.68 -20.91
C ASP A 36 -13.64 27.99 -19.41
N ALA A 37 -12.70 27.60 -18.56
CA ALA A 37 -12.77 27.87 -17.13
C ALA A 37 -11.36 27.96 -16.50
N PRO A 38 -11.17 28.84 -15.50
CA PRO A 38 -9.87 29.02 -14.84
C PRO A 38 -9.52 27.86 -13.88
N THR A 39 -10.50 27.05 -13.49
CA THR A 39 -10.31 25.89 -12.59
C THR A 39 -11.02 24.66 -13.13
N GLU A 40 -10.50 23.49 -12.82
CA GLU A 40 -11.15 22.21 -13.19
C GLU A 40 -12.59 22.12 -12.62
N ALA A 41 -12.79 22.52 -11.36
CA ALA A 41 -14.12 22.57 -10.76
C ALA A 41 -15.09 23.49 -11.56
N GLY A 42 -14.58 24.60 -12.10
CA GLY A 42 -15.35 25.49 -12.96
C GLY A 42 -15.78 24.82 -14.27
N VAL A 43 -14.94 23.96 -14.85
CA VAL A 43 -15.30 23.17 -16.06
C VAL A 43 -16.49 22.26 -15.74
N TYR A 44 -16.41 21.47 -14.66
CA TYR A 44 -17.48 20.55 -14.28
C TYR A 44 -18.78 21.28 -13.90
N ALA A 45 -18.66 22.40 -13.19
CA ALA A 45 -19.81 23.21 -12.83
C ALA A 45 -20.54 23.76 -14.08
N ALA A 46 -19.79 24.24 -15.08
CA ALA A 46 -20.37 24.73 -16.34
C ALA A 46 -21.01 23.60 -17.17
N LEU A 47 -20.55 22.35 -17.04
CA LEU A 47 -21.17 21.18 -17.66
C LEU A 47 -22.37 20.64 -16.87
N GLY A 48 -22.64 21.15 -15.65
CA GLY A 48 -23.65 20.61 -14.76
C GLY A 48 -23.31 19.23 -14.19
N LEU A 49 -22.02 18.90 -14.12
CA LEU A 49 -21.51 17.60 -13.66
C LEU A 49 -20.82 17.73 -12.30
N PRO A 50 -20.81 16.65 -11.49
CA PRO A 50 -19.96 16.61 -10.30
C PRO A 50 -18.49 16.63 -10.68
N PHE A 51 -17.64 17.25 -9.84
CA PHE A 51 -16.20 17.26 -10.04
C PHE A 51 -15.63 15.85 -9.97
N VAL A 52 -14.84 15.49 -10.96
CA VAL A 52 -14.14 14.19 -11.01
C VAL A 52 -12.65 14.42 -10.79
N PRO A 53 -12.04 13.80 -9.75
CA PRO A 53 -10.61 13.87 -9.51
C PRO A 53 -9.79 13.33 -10.69
N PRO A 54 -8.58 13.86 -10.95
CA PRO A 54 -7.73 13.44 -12.06
C PRO A 54 -7.48 11.92 -12.09
N GLU A 55 -7.33 11.30 -10.93
CA GLU A 55 -7.07 9.86 -10.77
C GLU A 55 -8.18 8.97 -11.36
N LEU A 56 -9.40 9.50 -11.52
CA LEU A 56 -10.56 8.76 -12.00
C LEU A 56 -10.91 9.03 -13.48
N ARG A 57 -10.10 9.83 -14.19
CA ARG A 57 -10.37 10.28 -15.56
C ARG A 57 -9.83 9.32 -16.63
N GLU A 58 -9.83 8.01 -16.36
CA GLU A 58 -9.39 7.00 -17.33
C GLU A 58 -10.52 6.62 -18.28
N GLU A 59 -11.72 6.40 -17.76
CA GLU A 59 -12.91 6.03 -18.53
C GLU A 59 -14.11 6.89 -18.13
N PRO A 60 -14.99 7.21 -19.09
CA PRO A 60 -16.25 7.86 -18.76
C PRO A 60 -17.08 7.00 -17.82
N PHE A 61 -17.63 7.58 -16.76
CA PHE A 61 -18.56 6.91 -15.86
C PHE A 61 -19.75 7.81 -15.52
N ALA A 62 -20.85 7.20 -15.12
CA ALA A 62 -22.05 7.92 -14.72
C ALA A 62 -22.11 8.10 -13.20
N GLY A 63 -22.62 9.27 -12.76
CA GLY A 63 -22.83 9.56 -11.35
C GLY A 63 -21.72 10.39 -10.70
N ALA A 64 -21.80 10.53 -9.38
CA ALA A 64 -20.77 11.21 -8.60
C ALA A 64 -19.61 10.26 -8.27
N PRO A 65 -18.37 10.73 -8.31
CA PRO A 65 -17.22 9.93 -7.86
C PRO A 65 -17.33 9.67 -6.35
N PRO A 66 -16.77 8.54 -5.84
CA PRO A 66 -16.69 8.30 -4.41
C PRO A 66 -15.79 9.34 -3.72
N ALA A 67 -15.96 9.52 -2.41
CA ALA A 67 -15.01 10.25 -1.59
C ALA A 67 -13.73 9.42 -1.46
N LEU A 68 -12.74 9.73 -2.30
CA LEU A 68 -11.46 9.00 -2.32
C LEU A 68 -10.70 9.20 -1.01
N VAL A 69 -9.93 8.18 -0.62
CA VAL A 69 -8.99 8.27 0.50
C VAL A 69 -8.00 9.41 0.31
N GLU A 70 -7.71 10.12 1.38
CA GLU A 70 -6.74 11.22 1.40
C GLU A 70 -5.54 10.86 2.30
N PRO A 71 -4.35 11.45 2.08
CA PRO A 71 -3.20 11.20 2.95
C PRO A 71 -3.48 11.50 4.43
N GLY A 72 -4.36 12.47 4.73
CA GLY A 72 -4.78 12.80 6.09
C GLY A 72 -5.69 11.79 6.77
N ASP A 73 -6.26 10.84 6.03
CA ASP A 73 -7.07 9.74 6.58
C ASP A 73 -6.19 8.63 7.17
N VAL A 74 -4.92 8.52 6.72
CA VAL A 74 -4.00 7.45 7.16
C VAL A 74 -3.53 7.73 8.58
N ARG A 75 -3.79 6.79 9.49
CA ARG A 75 -3.48 6.91 10.92
C ARG A 75 -2.19 6.21 11.33
N GLY A 76 -1.59 5.43 10.46
CA GLY A 76 -0.32 4.76 10.74
C GLY A 76 0.24 4.06 9.52
N ASP A 77 1.52 3.72 9.58
CA ASP A 77 2.22 2.94 8.58
C ASP A 77 2.40 1.52 9.09
N LEU A 78 2.06 0.54 8.27
CA LEU A 78 2.09 -0.88 8.65
C LEU A 78 3.23 -1.66 7.99
N HIS A 79 4.19 -0.96 7.36
CA HIS A 79 5.37 -1.58 6.76
C HIS A 79 6.56 -0.62 6.74
N CYS A 80 7.46 -0.80 7.69
CA CYS A 80 8.77 -0.14 7.66
C CYS A 80 9.85 -0.99 8.35
N HIS A 81 11.11 -0.71 8.02
CA HIS A 81 12.28 -1.47 8.43
C HIS A 81 13.21 -0.65 9.33
N THR A 82 14.01 -1.34 10.12
CA THR A 82 14.97 -0.74 11.05
C THR A 82 16.37 -1.31 10.86
N THR A 83 17.30 -0.88 11.69
CA THR A 83 18.67 -1.42 11.74
C THR A 83 18.75 -2.88 12.17
N TRP A 84 17.62 -3.49 12.52
CA TRP A 84 17.55 -4.94 12.76
C TRP A 84 17.70 -5.74 11.48
N SER A 85 17.21 -5.24 10.35
CA SER A 85 17.47 -5.83 9.02
C SER A 85 18.32 -4.91 8.14
N ASP A 86 17.70 -4.12 7.28
CA ASP A 86 18.37 -3.28 6.28
C ASP A 86 17.90 -1.81 6.31
N GLY A 87 17.09 -1.45 7.27
CA GLY A 87 16.76 -0.07 7.56
C GLY A 87 17.94 0.72 8.13
N ARG A 88 17.84 2.04 8.15
CA ARG A 88 18.91 2.97 8.53
C ARG A 88 18.63 3.74 9.83
N ALA A 89 17.59 3.39 10.53
CA ALA A 89 17.19 4.02 11.79
C ALA A 89 16.78 2.96 12.80
N SER A 90 16.92 3.26 14.09
CA SER A 90 16.47 2.39 15.18
C SER A 90 14.94 2.35 15.26
N VAL A 91 14.40 1.43 16.06
CA VAL A 91 12.97 1.34 16.37
C VAL A 91 12.44 2.67 16.90
N GLU A 92 13.13 3.28 17.86
CA GLU A 92 12.70 4.56 18.46
C GLU A 92 12.75 5.70 17.44
N GLU A 93 13.79 5.79 16.62
CA GLU A 93 13.90 6.85 15.60
C GLU A 93 12.78 6.73 14.54
N MET A 94 12.46 5.51 14.08
CA MET A 94 11.34 5.28 13.15
C MET A 94 10.00 5.62 13.81
N GLY A 95 9.79 5.18 15.06
CA GLY A 95 8.58 5.48 15.81
C GLY A 95 8.38 6.98 16.05
N ARG A 96 9.44 7.69 16.45
CA ARG A 96 9.43 9.15 16.63
C ARG A 96 9.10 9.87 15.32
N ALA A 97 9.72 9.47 14.23
CA ALA A 97 9.50 10.06 12.93
C ALA A 97 8.09 9.81 12.38
N ALA A 98 7.49 8.66 12.67
CA ALA A 98 6.11 8.36 12.33
C ALA A 98 5.13 9.21 13.18
N ARG A 99 5.35 9.30 14.48
CA ARG A 99 4.59 10.17 15.39
C ARG A 99 4.62 11.64 14.95
N ASP A 100 5.80 12.13 14.59
CA ASP A 100 6.01 13.54 14.19
C ASP A 100 5.33 13.86 12.83
N ARG A 101 4.92 12.83 12.07
CA ARG A 101 4.04 12.94 10.90
C ARG A 101 2.54 12.92 11.24
N GLY A 102 2.19 12.82 12.51
CA GLY A 102 0.80 12.78 12.98
C GLY A 102 0.18 11.39 12.99
N TYR A 103 0.95 10.33 12.83
CA TYR A 103 0.45 8.95 12.95
C TYR A 103 0.18 8.59 14.41
N GLU A 104 -0.69 7.63 14.62
CA GLU A 104 -1.03 7.06 15.92
C GLU A 104 -0.21 5.79 16.22
N TYR A 105 0.21 5.10 15.15
CA TYR A 105 0.97 3.86 15.24
C TYR A 105 1.88 3.65 14.01
N VAL A 106 2.86 2.77 14.19
CA VAL A 106 3.72 2.23 13.12
C VAL A 106 4.02 0.77 13.40
N ALA A 107 4.06 -0.10 12.37
CA ALA A 107 4.54 -1.46 12.50
C ALA A 107 5.98 -1.57 11.99
N ILE A 108 6.87 -2.10 12.82
CA ILE A 108 8.22 -2.47 12.41
C ILE A 108 8.15 -3.85 11.79
N CYS A 109 8.50 -3.95 10.49
CA CYS A 109 8.35 -5.16 9.68
C CYS A 109 9.70 -5.57 9.08
N ASP A 110 10.72 -5.77 9.95
CA ASP A 110 12.02 -6.22 9.50
C ASP A 110 11.95 -7.60 8.84
N HIS A 111 12.90 -7.91 7.94
CA HIS A 111 12.92 -9.14 7.15
C HIS A 111 13.21 -10.40 7.97
N THR A 112 12.79 -11.55 7.46
CA THR A 112 13.20 -12.88 7.94
C THR A 112 14.37 -13.45 7.14
N PRO A 113 15.08 -14.49 7.61
CA PRO A 113 16.32 -14.98 7.01
C PRO A 113 16.19 -15.43 5.54
N ALA A 114 15.04 -15.94 5.12
CA ALA A 114 14.84 -16.44 3.75
C ALA A 114 14.89 -15.35 2.67
N VAL A 115 14.82 -14.05 3.01
CA VAL A 115 15.07 -12.96 2.06
C VAL A 115 16.45 -13.07 1.40
N GLY A 116 17.44 -13.57 2.11
CA GLY A 116 18.75 -13.95 1.60
C GLY A 116 19.68 -12.81 1.15
N ALA A 117 19.12 -11.65 0.80
CA ALA A 117 19.86 -10.50 0.30
C ALA A 117 20.38 -9.58 1.40
N VAL A 118 19.75 -9.60 2.57
CA VAL A 118 20.04 -8.78 3.75
C VAL A 118 19.96 -9.64 5.01
N ARG A 119 20.35 -9.08 6.15
CA ARG A 119 20.13 -9.74 7.43
C ARG A 119 18.63 -9.88 7.70
N GLY A 120 18.19 -11.08 8.04
CA GLY A 120 16.83 -11.34 8.53
C GLY A 120 16.81 -11.73 10.00
N LEU A 121 15.67 -11.55 10.65
CA LEU A 121 15.47 -11.82 12.07
C LEU A 121 15.11 -13.29 12.28
N THR A 122 15.89 -13.97 13.11
CA THR A 122 15.54 -15.28 13.68
C THR A 122 14.47 -15.12 14.75
N ALA A 123 13.87 -16.24 15.21
CA ALA A 123 12.90 -16.22 16.31
C ALA A 123 13.45 -15.52 17.57
N ASP A 124 14.74 -15.72 17.89
CA ASP A 124 15.38 -15.07 19.03
C ASP A 124 15.60 -13.57 18.79
N ASP A 125 15.89 -13.17 17.53
CA ASP A 125 16.00 -11.76 17.17
C ASP A 125 14.65 -11.05 17.29
N VAL A 126 13.56 -11.68 16.85
CA VAL A 126 12.18 -11.15 16.99
C VAL A 126 11.84 -10.88 18.46
N ARG A 127 12.17 -11.80 19.37
CA ARG A 127 11.93 -11.61 20.80
C ARG A 127 12.77 -10.49 21.40
N ARG A 128 14.06 -10.38 21.00
CA ARG A 128 14.92 -9.26 21.42
C ARG A 128 14.46 -7.92 20.87
N GLN A 129 13.99 -7.87 19.62
CA GLN A 129 13.42 -6.67 19.05
C GLN A 129 12.13 -6.26 19.78
N ALA A 130 11.33 -7.20 20.24
CA ALA A 130 10.13 -6.91 21.03
C ALA A 130 10.45 -6.17 22.34
N GLU A 131 11.63 -6.43 22.97
CA GLU A 131 12.10 -5.68 24.14
C GLU A 131 12.43 -4.23 23.78
N GLU A 132 13.11 -4.00 22.63
CA GLU A 132 13.39 -2.64 22.15
C GLU A 132 12.10 -1.88 21.78
N ILE A 133 11.13 -2.57 21.15
CA ILE A 133 9.81 -2.00 20.85
C ILE A 133 9.08 -1.63 22.15
N ALA A 134 9.15 -2.46 23.19
CA ALA A 134 8.54 -2.15 24.47
C ALA A 134 9.14 -0.89 25.10
N ALA A 135 10.47 -0.77 25.10
CA ALA A 135 11.17 0.42 25.58
C ALA A 135 10.81 1.69 24.76
N ALA A 136 10.75 1.56 23.43
CA ALA A 136 10.32 2.68 22.56
C ALA A 136 8.87 3.10 22.86
N ASN A 137 7.98 2.15 23.16
CA ASN A 137 6.59 2.43 23.51
C ASN A 137 6.44 3.20 24.84
N GLU A 138 7.34 2.98 25.80
CA GLU A 138 7.35 3.77 27.05
C GLU A 138 7.69 5.24 26.78
N VAL A 139 8.67 5.48 25.89
CA VAL A 139 9.14 6.82 25.54
C VAL A 139 8.14 7.58 24.64
N LEU A 140 7.48 6.86 23.74
CA LEU A 140 6.66 7.46 22.69
C LEU A 140 5.16 7.55 23.03
N ALA A 141 4.73 7.02 24.18
CA ALA A 141 3.32 7.05 24.58
C ALA A 141 2.66 8.44 24.41
N PRO A 142 1.42 8.53 23.91
CA PRO A 142 0.47 7.46 23.61
C PRO A 142 0.64 6.81 22.22
N PHE A 143 1.60 7.24 21.41
CA PHE A 143 1.94 6.63 20.12
C PHE A 143 2.34 5.16 20.32
N ARG A 144 2.04 4.30 19.34
CA ARG A 144 2.33 2.86 19.43
C ARG A 144 3.22 2.37 18.28
N VAL A 145 4.34 1.77 18.66
CA VAL A 145 5.14 0.93 17.78
C VAL A 145 4.64 -0.51 17.94
N LEU A 146 4.26 -1.13 16.84
CA LEU A 146 3.75 -2.50 16.78
C LEU A 146 4.89 -3.47 16.49
N ARG A 147 4.81 -4.66 17.10
CA ARG A 147 5.67 -5.80 16.80
C ARG A 147 5.18 -6.39 15.49
N GLY A 148 5.84 -6.05 14.39
CA GLY A 148 5.56 -6.58 13.07
C GLY A 148 6.70 -7.45 12.54
N ILE A 149 6.47 -8.04 11.39
CA ILE A 149 7.48 -8.77 10.62
C ILE A 149 7.08 -8.76 9.13
N GLU A 150 8.04 -8.60 8.23
CA GLU A 150 7.90 -8.99 6.84
C GLU A 150 8.48 -10.39 6.68
N CYS A 151 7.58 -11.39 6.75
CA CYS A 151 7.93 -12.79 6.75
C CYS A 151 7.92 -13.36 5.33
N ASP A 152 9.05 -13.92 4.90
CA ASP A 152 9.15 -14.58 3.60
C ASP A 152 8.23 -15.80 3.52
N ILE A 153 7.57 -15.91 2.37
CA ILE A 153 6.84 -17.12 1.98
C ILE A 153 7.85 -18.07 1.31
N LEU A 154 8.06 -19.21 1.92
CA LEU A 154 8.96 -20.25 1.41
C LEU A 154 8.41 -20.88 0.11
N PRO A 155 9.21 -21.58 -0.69
CA PRO A 155 8.75 -22.18 -1.95
C PRO A 155 7.56 -23.14 -1.81
N ASP A 156 7.38 -23.76 -0.65
CA ASP A 156 6.26 -24.66 -0.32
C ASP A 156 5.03 -23.95 0.26
N GLY A 157 5.07 -22.61 0.38
CA GLY A 157 3.98 -21.78 0.91
C GLY A 157 4.02 -21.56 2.42
N ARG A 158 4.87 -22.24 3.17
CA ARG A 158 5.06 -21.97 4.60
C ARG A 158 5.75 -20.62 4.82
N LEU A 159 5.55 -20.03 5.98
CA LEU A 159 6.26 -18.83 6.40
C LEU A 159 7.63 -19.17 7.00
N ASP A 160 8.58 -18.26 6.86
CA ASP A 160 9.98 -18.43 7.31
C ASP A 160 10.16 -18.34 8.85
N LEU A 161 9.09 -18.16 9.59
CA LEU A 161 9.06 -18.23 11.06
C LEU A 161 8.03 -19.25 11.53
N PRO A 162 8.26 -19.92 12.67
CA PRO A 162 7.28 -20.84 13.23
C PRO A 162 6.06 -20.10 13.80
N ASP A 163 4.91 -20.78 13.79
CA ASP A 163 3.62 -20.22 14.18
C ASP A 163 3.57 -19.68 15.62
N ASP A 164 4.30 -20.29 16.55
CA ASP A 164 4.39 -19.81 17.93
C ASP A 164 5.04 -18.42 18.02
N VAL A 165 6.03 -18.14 17.17
CA VAL A 165 6.66 -16.82 17.07
C VAL A 165 5.72 -15.82 16.37
N LEU A 166 5.08 -16.23 15.28
CA LEU A 166 4.10 -15.40 14.56
C LEU A 166 2.92 -14.99 15.46
N ALA A 167 2.51 -15.87 16.38
CA ALA A 167 1.45 -15.60 17.35
C ALA A 167 1.80 -14.49 18.36
N GLU A 168 3.09 -14.25 18.61
CA GLU A 168 3.57 -13.18 19.51
C GLU A 168 3.50 -11.78 18.87
N LEU A 169 3.26 -11.70 17.54
CA LEU A 169 3.31 -10.45 16.77
C LEU A 169 1.93 -9.77 16.65
N ASP A 170 1.96 -8.46 16.58
CA ASP A 170 0.79 -7.62 16.36
C ASP A 170 0.40 -7.55 14.87
N TRP A 171 1.42 -7.61 13.98
CA TRP A 171 1.24 -7.48 12.53
C TRP A 171 2.21 -8.37 11.76
N VAL A 172 1.69 -9.28 10.94
CA VAL A 172 2.48 -10.16 10.07
C VAL A 172 2.16 -9.85 8.61
N GLN A 173 3.16 -9.39 7.87
CA GLN A 173 3.14 -9.27 6.42
C GLN A 173 3.80 -10.49 5.80
N ALA A 174 3.10 -11.20 4.92
CA ALA A 174 3.67 -12.28 4.13
C ALA A 174 4.24 -11.71 2.83
N SER A 175 5.45 -12.13 2.44
CA SER A 175 6.17 -11.53 1.31
C SER A 175 6.84 -12.58 0.42
N VAL A 176 6.89 -12.32 -0.89
CA VAL A 176 7.66 -13.12 -1.84
C VAL A 176 8.89 -12.34 -2.29
N HIS A 177 10.07 -12.69 -1.78
CA HIS A 177 11.33 -12.12 -2.25
C HIS A 177 12.06 -13.06 -3.20
N GLY A 178 12.20 -14.32 -2.85
CA GLY A 178 12.80 -15.35 -3.69
C GLY A 178 11.81 -16.00 -4.67
N GLY A 179 12.31 -16.54 -5.79
CA GLY A 179 11.48 -17.33 -6.72
C GLY A 179 10.51 -16.51 -7.57
N GLN A 180 10.78 -15.23 -7.82
CA GLN A 180 9.91 -14.31 -8.59
C GLN A 180 9.56 -14.78 -10.02
N ARG A 181 10.33 -15.75 -10.57
CA ARG A 181 10.09 -16.33 -11.90
C ARG A 181 9.45 -17.71 -11.84
N MET A 182 8.90 -18.09 -10.70
CA MET A 182 8.17 -19.34 -10.52
C MET A 182 6.98 -19.40 -11.49
N PRO A 183 6.63 -20.59 -12.05
CA PRO A 183 5.43 -20.76 -12.88
C PRO A 183 4.17 -20.29 -12.13
N GLY A 184 3.21 -19.66 -12.84
CA GLY A 184 2.06 -19.01 -12.24
C GLY A 184 1.25 -19.89 -11.30
N GLY A 185 0.95 -21.13 -11.71
CA GLY A 185 0.21 -22.06 -10.85
C GLY A 185 0.95 -22.45 -9.57
N GLU A 186 2.29 -22.49 -9.59
CA GLU A 186 3.11 -22.76 -8.40
C GLU A 186 3.18 -21.51 -7.53
N MET A 187 3.35 -20.33 -8.12
CA MET A 187 3.35 -19.05 -7.40
C MET A 187 2.03 -18.83 -6.67
N THR A 188 0.91 -19.05 -7.36
CA THR A 188 -0.42 -18.88 -6.78
C THR A 188 -0.65 -19.83 -5.62
N LYS A 189 -0.32 -21.11 -5.78
CA LYS A 189 -0.41 -22.10 -4.70
C LYS A 189 0.43 -21.73 -3.48
N ARG A 190 1.66 -21.28 -3.72
CA ARG A 190 2.60 -20.81 -2.69
C ARG A 190 1.99 -19.67 -1.87
N VAL A 191 1.42 -18.66 -2.55
CA VAL A 191 0.80 -17.52 -1.88
C VAL A 191 -0.50 -17.92 -1.17
N GLU A 192 -1.36 -18.73 -1.80
CA GLU A 192 -2.59 -19.23 -1.16
C GLU A 192 -2.32 -19.95 0.17
N GLU A 193 -1.31 -20.82 0.21
CA GLU A 193 -0.95 -21.53 1.44
C GLU A 193 -0.55 -20.55 2.54
N ALA A 194 0.27 -19.55 2.21
CA ALA A 194 0.67 -18.52 3.17
C ALA A 194 -0.52 -17.67 3.67
N LEU A 195 -1.45 -17.28 2.78
CA LEU A 195 -2.62 -16.50 3.18
C LEU A 195 -3.57 -17.28 4.10
N ARG A 196 -3.54 -18.60 4.09
CA ARG A 196 -4.33 -19.45 5.01
C ARG A 196 -3.72 -19.55 6.39
N ASN A 197 -2.47 -19.09 6.58
CA ASN A 197 -1.87 -19.05 7.92
C ASN A 197 -2.64 -18.03 8.79
N PRO A 198 -3.12 -18.44 9.98
CA PRO A 198 -4.00 -17.60 10.80
C PRO A 198 -3.31 -16.34 11.36
N HIS A 199 -1.99 -16.23 11.28
CA HIS A 199 -1.25 -15.08 11.78
C HIS A 199 -1.03 -13.99 10.70
N VAL A 200 -1.13 -14.32 9.41
CA VAL A 200 -0.98 -13.37 8.32
C VAL A 200 -2.10 -12.32 8.33
N ARG A 201 -1.70 -11.07 8.18
CA ARG A 201 -2.59 -9.90 8.17
C ARG A 201 -2.60 -9.18 6.82
N CYS A 202 -1.49 -9.24 6.10
CA CYS A 202 -1.32 -8.54 4.83
C CYS A 202 -0.39 -9.34 3.90
N LEU A 203 -0.67 -9.33 2.60
CA LEU A 203 0.26 -9.75 1.56
C LEU A 203 1.03 -8.51 1.09
N SER A 204 2.35 -8.53 1.29
CA SER A 204 3.27 -7.45 0.97
C SER A 204 3.53 -7.39 -0.53
N HIS A 205 3.55 -6.18 -1.12
CA HIS A 205 3.87 -5.93 -2.54
C HIS A 205 3.57 -7.14 -3.46
N PRO A 206 2.29 -7.50 -3.64
CA PRO A 206 1.83 -8.81 -4.12
C PRO A 206 2.40 -9.24 -5.47
N THR A 207 2.57 -8.30 -6.41
CA THR A 207 3.06 -8.63 -7.76
C THR A 207 4.58 -8.68 -7.82
N GLY A 208 5.27 -8.19 -6.80
CA GLY A 208 6.73 -8.16 -6.74
C GLY A 208 7.38 -7.32 -7.84
N ARG A 209 6.63 -6.46 -8.52
CA ARG A 209 7.17 -5.63 -9.61
C ARG A 209 8.18 -4.61 -9.12
N TYR A 210 9.12 -4.28 -10.00
CA TYR A 210 9.99 -3.11 -9.90
C TYR A 210 9.87 -2.31 -11.20
N ILE A 211 9.30 -1.12 -11.15
CA ILE A 211 9.04 -0.26 -12.31
C ILE A 211 10.33 -0.06 -13.12
N ASN A 212 10.27 -0.33 -14.42
CA ASN A 212 11.40 -0.29 -15.36
C ASN A 212 12.57 -1.26 -15.09
N ARG A 213 12.43 -2.21 -14.14
CA ARG A 213 13.50 -3.16 -13.79
C ARG A 213 13.04 -4.62 -13.81
N ARG A 214 11.88 -4.90 -13.25
CA ARG A 214 11.34 -6.26 -13.14
C ARG A 214 9.84 -6.22 -13.35
N PRO A 215 9.29 -7.02 -14.28
CA PRO A 215 7.85 -7.16 -14.44
C PRO A 215 7.22 -7.79 -13.19
N GLU A 216 5.91 -7.78 -13.15
CA GLU A 216 5.12 -8.53 -12.19
C GLU A 216 5.45 -10.03 -12.26
N ASN A 217 5.37 -10.70 -11.13
CA ASN A 217 5.42 -12.16 -11.09
C ASN A 217 4.16 -12.75 -11.73
N ALA A 218 4.11 -14.07 -11.90
CA ALA A 218 3.00 -14.74 -12.57
C ALA A 218 1.85 -15.13 -11.61
N LEU A 219 1.66 -14.37 -10.52
CA LEU A 219 0.60 -14.59 -9.54
C LEU A 219 -0.78 -14.43 -10.21
N ASP A 220 -1.67 -15.39 -10.02
CA ASP A 220 -3.07 -15.25 -10.35
C ASP A 220 -3.75 -14.36 -9.31
N LEU A 221 -3.96 -13.08 -9.67
CA LEU A 221 -4.52 -12.09 -8.75
C LEU A 221 -6.00 -12.35 -8.45
N GLU A 222 -6.78 -12.82 -9.42
CA GLU A 222 -8.20 -13.13 -9.20
C GLU A 222 -8.35 -14.19 -8.11
N ARG A 223 -7.59 -15.29 -8.27
CA ARG A 223 -7.55 -16.34 -7.26
C ARG A 223 -7.00 -15.85 -5.91
N THR A 224 -5.99 -14.99 -5.94
CA THR A 224 -5.43 -14.39 -4.72
C THR A 224 -6.46 -13.51 -3.99
N PHE A 225 -7.28 -12.75 -4.72
CA PHE A 225 -8.36 -11.95 -4.13
C PHE A 225 -9.41 -12.82 -3.46
N GLU A 226 -9.81 -13.93 -4.08
CA GLU A 226 -10.73 -14.88 -3.46
C GLU A 226 -10.22 -15.37 -2.11
N VAL A 227 -8.97 -15.86 -2.06
CA VAL A 227 -8.37 -16.37 -0.83
C VAL A 227 -8.16 -15.26 0.21
N ALA A 228 -7.74 -14.07 -0.21
CA ALA A 228 -7.59 -12.92 0.68
C ALA A 228 -8.93 -12.52 1.33
N LEU A 229 -10.03 -12.58 0.56
CA LEU A 229 -11.38 -12.34 1.08
C LEU A 229 -11.81 -13.45 2.06
N GLU A 230 -11.59 -14.73 1.73
CA GLU A 230 -11.89 -15.88 2.59
C GLU A 230 -11.17 -15.81 3.94
N THR A 231 -9.91 -15.36 3.93
CA THR A 231 -9.04 -15.36 5.12
C THR A 231 -9.05 -14.04 5.88
N GLY A 232 -9.60 -12.98 5.27
CA GLY A 232 -9.58 -11.62 5.82
C GLY A 232 -8.21 -10.94 5.74
N VAL A 233 -7.27 -11.48 4.94
CA VAL A 233 -5.96 -10.89 4.70
C VAL A 233 -6.11 -9.68 3.78
N ALA A 234 -5.47 -8.56 4.14
CA ALA A 234 -5.44 -7.37 3.30
C ALA A 234 -4.32 -7.45 2.25
N LEU A 235 -4.41 -6.64 1.20
CA LEU A 235 -3.38 -6.51 0.19
C LEU A 235 -2.68 -5.16 0.30
N GLU A 236 -1.37 -5.17 0.21
CA GLU A 236 -0.58 -3.95 0.30
C GLU A 236 -0.70 -3.10 -0.98
N VAL A 237 -0.76 -1.79 -0.78
CA VAL A 237 -0.44 -0.78 -1.78
C VAL A 237 0.85 -0.11 -1.33
N ASN A 238 1.97 -0.65 -1.79
CA ASN A 238 3.30 -0.23 -1.40
C ASN A 238 3.68 1.10 -2.04
N GLY A 239 4.02 2.10 -1.22
CA GLY A 239 4.33 3.46 -1.66
C GLY A 239 5.78 3.68 -2.08
N LEU A 240 6.63 2.65 -2.07
CA LEU A 240 7.99 2.79 -2.58
C LEU A 240 7.95 3.15 -4.07
N PRO A 241 8.53 4.29 -4.52
CA PRO A 241 8.38 4.76 -5.90
C PRO A 241 8.83 3.78 -6.99
N LEU A 242 9.71 2.84 -6.65
CA LEU A 242 10.14 1.79 -7.56
C LEU A 242 9.13 0.62 -7.66
N ARG A 243 8.19 0.51 -6.73
CA ARG A 243 7.19 -0.56 -6.68
C ARG A 243 5.80 -0.05 -7.09
N LEU A 244 5.17 0.80 -6.28
CA LEU A 244 3.76 1.20 -6.37
C LEU A 244 2.86 -0.04 -6.58
N ASP A 245 3.00 -1.02 -5.70
CA ASP A 245 2.48 -2.37 -5.81
C ASP A 245 1.52 -2.68 -4.63
N LEU A 246 0.26 -2.92 -4.86
CA LEU A 246 -0.48 -3.09 -6.11
C LEU A 246 -0.56 -1.81 -6.98
N SER A 247 -0.75 -2.00 -8.30
CA SER A 247 -1.09 -0.90 -9.21
C SER A 247 -2.53 -0.39 -8.97
N GLY A 248 -2.85 0.79 -9.50
CA GLY A 248 -4.22 1.33 -9.41
C GLY A 248 -5.28 0.41 -10.00
N ASP A 249 -4.98 -0.26 -11.13
CA ASP A 249 -5.89 -1.21 -11.77
C ASP A 249 -6.12 -2.43 -10.88
N HIS A 250 -5.05 -3.02 -10.33
CA HIS A 250 -5.15 -4.17 -9.41
C HIS A 250 -5.84 -3.80 -8.10
N VAL A 251 -5.65 -2.57 -7.58
CA VAL A 251 -6.42 -2.06 -6.43
C VAL A 251 -7.90 -2.03 -6.76
N ARG A 252 -8.27 -1.51 -7.94
CA ARG A 252 -9.68 -1.45 -8.37
C ARG A 252 -10.32 -2.84 -8.44
N ASP A 253 -9.59 -3.82 -8.95
CA ASP A 253 -10.07 -5.21 -9.04
C ASP A 253 -10.16 -5.87 -7.66
N ALA A 254 -9.18 -5.67 -6.78
CA ALA A 254 -9.22 -6.14 -5.39
C ALA A 254 -10.44 -5.57 -4.63
N LEU A 255 -10.70 -4.26 -4.76
CA LEU A 255 -11.86 -3.61 -4.12
C LEU A 255 -13.19 -4.12 -4.68
N ARG A 256 -13.28 -4.37 -5.99
CA ARG A 256 -14.47 -5.00 -6.61
C ARG A 256 -14.72 -6.42 -6.09
N ALA A 257 -13.65 -7.15 -5.80
CA ALA A 257 -13.72 -8.47 -5.17
C ALA A 257 -14.06 -8.39 -3.66
N GLY A 258 -14.08 -7.18 -3.06
CA GLY A 258 -14.39 -6.98 -1.65
C GLY A 258 -13.18 -7.08 -0.72
N VAL A 259 -11.95 -7.16 -1.26
CA VAL A 259 -10.72 -7.24 -0.48
C VAL A 259 -10.30 -5.86 0.00
N ARG A 260 -9.91 -5.74 1.26
CA ARG A 260 -9.36 -4.50 1.82
C ARG A 260 -7.88 -4.34 1.48
N ILE A 261 -7.44 -3.08 1.45
CA ILE A 261 -6.04 -2.73 1.17
C ILE A 261 -5.38 -2.06 2.37
N VAL A 262 -4.05 -2.07 2.37
CA VAL A 262 -3.20 -1.34 3.31
C VAL A 262 -2.32 -0.38 2.52
N CYS A 263 -2.37 0.91 2.84
CA CYS A 263 -1.39 1.87 2.32
C CYS A 263 -0.14 1.86 3.21
N SER A 264 1.03 1.62 2.63
CA SER A 264 2.28 1.52 3.38
C SER A 264 3.45 2.12 2.61
N THR A 265 4.56 2.34 3.29
CA THR A 265 5.71 2.99 2.67
C THR A 265 6.85 2.07 2.31
N ASP A 266 6.96 0.90 2.95
CA ASP A 266 8.14 0.03 2.85
C ASP A 266 9.43 0.84 3.18
N ALA A 267 9.34 1.66 4.23
CA ALA A 267 10.34 2.65 4.54
C ALA A 267 11.57 2.04 5.21
N HIS A 268 12.75 2.19 4.59
CA HIS A 268 14.03 1.76 5.12
C HIS A 268 14.82 2.93 5.78
N SER A 269 14.15 4.03 6.04
CA SER A 269 14.71 5.20 6.71
C SER A 269 13.59 6.16 7.13
N VAL A 270 13.88 7.05 8.07
CA VAL A 270 12.97 8.14 8.46
C VAL A 270 12.43 8.94 7.26
N ARG A 271 13.28 9.16 6.24
CA ARG A 271 12.86 9.85 5.00
C ARG A 271 11.84 9.01 4.21
N GLY A 272 12.00 7.69 4.20
CA GLY A 272 11.14 6.77 3.47
C GLY A 272 9.68 6.81 3.91
N LEU A 273 9.39 7.11 5.18
CA LEU A 273 8.03 7.34 5.68
C LEU A 273 7.29 8.46 4.92
N GLY A 274 8.01 9.32 4.20
CA GLY A 274 7.46 10.33 3.31
C GLY A 274 6.87 9.77 2.00
N ASN A 275 6.96 8.46 1.76
CA ASN A 275 6.41 7.81 0.56
C ASN A 275 4.90 7.52 0.67
N MET A 276 4.27 7.67 1.83
CA MET A 276 2.84 7.41 2.03
C MET A 276 1.93 8.10 0.99
N PRO A 277 2.16 9.35 0.57
CA PRO A 277 1.36 9.96 -0.49
C PRO A 277 1.37 9.18 -1.81
N PHE A 278 2.45 8.48 -2.16
CA PHE A 278 2.49 7.66 -3.38
C PHE A 278 1.61 6.41 -3.27
N SER A 279 1.58 5.77 -2.08
CA SER A 279 0.66 4.68 -1.80
C SER A 279 -0.79 5.15 -1.91
N VAL A 280 -1.13 6.25 -1.23
CA VAL A 280 -2.49 6.81 -1.25
C VAL A 280 -2.91 7.22 -2.67
N MET A 281 -2.03 7.90 -3.44
CA MET A 281 -2.32 8.26 -4.84
C MET A 281 -2.58 7.02 -5.71
N THR A 282 -1.84 5.94 -5.48
CA THR A 282 -2.06 4.67 -6.18
C THR A 282 -3.39 4.04 -5.79
N ALA A 283 -3.73 4.04 -4.49
CA ALA A 283 -5.02 3.57 -3.99
C ALA A 283 -6.20 4.40 -4.58
N ARG A 284 -6.06 5.73 -4.66
CA ARG A 284 -7.04 6.65 -5.28
C ARG A 284 -7.29 6.31 -6.74
N ARG A 285 -6.26 5.96 -7.52
CA ARG A 285 -6.42 5.47 -8.91
C ARG A 285 -7.23 4.18 -8.98
N GLY A 286 -7.20 3.36 -7.94
CA GLY A 286 -8.04 2.19 -7.77
C GLY A 286 -9.43 2.49 -7.20
N TRP A 287 -9.83 3.76 -7.04
CA TRP A 287 -11.11 4.21 -6.52
C TRP A 287 -11.31 3.95 -5.02
N ALA A 288 -10.22 3.75 -4.27
CA ALA A 288 -10.27 3.49 -2.85
C ALA A 288 -10.85 4.67 -2.05
N THR A 289 -11.75 4.37 -1.14
CA THR A 289 -12.24 5.27 -0.10
C THR A 289 -11.52 4.99 1.23
N ALA A 290 -11.67 5.86 2.21
CA ALA A 290 -11.11 5.60 3.54
C ALA A 290 -11.65 4.32 4.20
N ALA A 291 -12.87 3.88 3.84
CA ALA A 291 -13.45 2.64 4.37
C ALA A 291 -12.75 1.37 3.86
N ASP A 292 -12.16 1.43 2.67
CA ASP A 292 -11.47 0.32 2.01
C ASP A 292 -10.06 0.10 2.54
N VAL A 293 -9.47 1.13 3.18
CA VAL A 293 -8.09 1.13 3.65
C VAL A 293 -8.02 0.79 5.13
N VAL A 294 -7.29 -0.27 5.47
CA VAL A 294 -7.19 -0.79 6.86
C VAL A 294 -6.61 0.25 7.82
N ASN A 295 -5.55 0.92 7.42
CA ASN A 295 -4.80 1.83 8.30
C ASN A 295 -5.30 3.29 8.30
N THR A 296 -6.50 3.53 7.81
CA THR A 296 -7.30 4.73 8.15
C THR A 296 -8.08 4.55 9.46
N ARG A 297 -8.12 3.32 9.97
CA ARG A 297 -8.86 2.94 11.18
C ARG A 297 -8.05 3.18 12.45
N PRO A 298 -8.71 3.40 13.61
CA PRO A 298 -8.03 3.42 14.90
C PRO A 298 -7.30 2.10 15.17
N LEU A 299 -6.17 2.16 15.88
CA LEU A 299 -5.33 1.01 16.19
C LEU A 299 -6.13 -0.22 16.69
N ARG A 300 -7.08 -0.01 17.61
CA ARG A 300 -7.93 -1.10 18.14
C ARG A 300 -8.65 -1.89 17.05
N SER A 301 -9.06 -1.20 15.98
CA SER A 301 -9.75 -1.83 14.84
C SER A 301 -8.78 -2.48 13.87
N VAL A 302 -7.55 -1.95 13.74
CA VAL A 302 -6.48 -2.57 12.95
C VAL A 302 -6.04 -3.89 13.58
N LEU A 303 -5.94 -3.96 14.90
CA LEU A 303 -5.54 -5.17 15.63
C LEU A 303 -6.69 -6.18 15.80
N ALA A 304 -7.93 -5.74 15.75
CA ALA A 304 -9.07 -6.65 15.74
C ALA A 304 -9.05 -7.50 14.47
N ARG A 305 -9.36 -8.80 14.62
CA ARG A 305 -9.62 -9.69 13.48
C ARG A 305 -11.11 -9.60 13.19
N ASP A 306 -11.47 -8.96 12.08
CA ASP A 306 -12.80 -9.16 11.52
C ASP A 306 -12.79 -10.60 10.95
N ARG A 307 -13.36 -11.55 11.70
CA ARG A 307 -13.60 -12.93 11.23
C ARG A 307 -14.91 -12.99 10.49
#